data_3a4ba3a301f5ca8731012b1ea3c9dd58
#
_entry.id   3a4ba3a301f5ca8731012b1ea3c9dd58
#
_cell.length_a   1.000
_cell.length_b   1.000
_cell.length_c   1.000
_cell.angle_alpha   90.00
_cell.angle_beta   90.00
_cell.angle_gamma   90.00
#
_symmetry.space_group_name_H-M   'P 1'
#
loop_
_entity.id
_entity.type
_entity.pdbx_description
1 polymer ?
#
loop_
_entity_poly.entity_id
_entity_poly.type
_entity_poly.pdbx_seq_one_letter_code
_entity_poly.pdbx_strand_id
1 'polypeptide(L)'
;MKKIIILFLLFAPLLSFGQNIPMTFHNGSFFSIYLSIPGVMNPNLLPKSNSGVSLDAGQVVYFFPNGKNGKKEILFTVSPTWKRDTILQIDEIIKTRKKNLG
;
A
#
# COMPACT_ATOMS: atom_id res chain seq x y z
N MET A 1 -41.54 -3.95 6.74
CA MET A 1 -41.08 -3.97 6.61
C MET A 1 -40.30 -3.61 6.46
N LYS A 2 -40.18 -3.44 6.20
CA LYS A 2 -39.65 -3.13 5.91
C LYS A 2 -38.75 -2.63 6.25
N LYS A 3 -38.51 -2.49 6.20
CA LYS A 3 -37.75 -2.14 6.36
C LYS A 3 -36.72 -2.18 6.57
N ILE A 4 -36.69 -2.50 6.27
CA ILE A 4 -35.74 -2.66 6.30
C ILE A 4 -34.81 -2.69 5.96
N ILE A 5 -35.05 -2.76 5.48
CA ILE A 5 -34.28 -2.91 5.04
C ILE A 5 -33.34 -2.42 4.85
N ILE A 6 -33.43 -1.99 4.77
CA ILE A 6 -32.68 -1.70 4.57
C ILE A 6 -31.66 -1.42 4.99
N LEU A 7 -31.69 -1.42 5.13
CA LEU A 7 -30.84 -1.42 5.34
C LEU A 7 -29.82 -1.48 5.51
N PHE A 8 -29.92 -1.81 5.37
CA PHE A 8 -29.05 -2.15 5.32
C PHE A 8 -28.17 -1.96 4.94
N LEU A 9 -28.51 -1.86 4.61
CA LEU A 9 -27.90 -1.78 4.02
C LEU A 9 -27.01 -1.28 3.94
N LEU A 10 -27.08 -0.90 4.08
CA LEU A 10 -26.50 -0.51 3.89
C LEU A 10 -25.51 -0.26 4.20
N PHE A 11 -25.35 -0.33 4.38
CA PHE A 11 -24.63 -0.25 4.58
C PHE A 11 -23.65 -0.08 4.84
N ALA A 12 -24.16 0.02 4.92
CA ALA A 12 -23.19 0.28 4.93
C ALA A 12 -21.83 -0.07 5.05
N PRO A 13 -21.50 -0.83 5.30
CA PRO A 13 -20.18 -1.25 5.37
C PRO A 13 -19.41 -1.10 4.20
N LEU A 14 -20.03 -1.21 3.30
CA LEU A 14 -19.41 -1.10 2.11
C LEU A 14 -18.69 0.13 1.95
N LEU A 15 -18.89 0.98 2.82
CA LEU A 15 -18.30 2.24 2.68
C LEU A 15 -16.84 2.23 2.88
N SER A 16 -16.35 1.36 3.71
CA SER A 16 -14.96 1.40 4.03
C SER A 16 -14.10 0.98 2.88
N PHE A 17 -14.62 0.12 2.02
CA PHE A 17 -13.81 -0.16 0.89
C PHE A 17 -14.25 0.73 -0.20
N GLY A 18 -13.63 1.28 -0.88
CA GLY A 18 -13.93 2.26 -1.83
C GLY A 18 -13.29 3.54 -1.47
N GLN A 19 -12.60 3.57 -0.35
CA GLN A 19 -11.89 4.76 -0.01
C GLN A 19 -10.52 4.68 -0.64
N ASN A 20 -10.39 5.26 -1.79
CA ASN A 20 -9.10 5.38 -2.44
C ASN A 20 -8.32 6.47 -1.74
N ILE A 21 -7.16 6.12 -1.23
CA ILE A 21 -6.29 7.08 -0.57
C ILE A 21 -5.13 7.36 -1.50
N PRO A 22 -5.07 8.54 -2.10
CA PRO A 22 -3.94 8.89 -2.95
C PRO A 22 -2.71 9.15 -2.09
N MET A 23 -1.57 8.63 -2.53
CA MET A 23 -0.33 8.79 -1.80
C MET A 23 0.83 8.73 -2.77
N THR A 24 2.01 9.11 -2.32
CA THR A 24 3.20 9.09 -3.15
C THR A 24 4.21 8.15 -2.53
N PHE A 25 4.74 7.24 -3.34
CA PHE A 25 5.84 6.38 -2.92
C PHE A 25 7.14 7.03 -3.40
N HIS A 26 8.00 7.35 -2.46
CA HIS A 26 9.27 7.98 -2.77
C HIS A 26 10.40 6.98 -2.58
N ASN A 27 11.25 6.85 -3.60
CA ASN A 27 12.45 6.03 -3.52
C ASN A 27 13.65 6.97 -3.50
N GLY A 28 14.24 7.16 -2.33
CA GLY A 28 15.41 8.02 -2.20
C GLY A 28 16.74 7.30 -2.38
N SER A 29 16.68 6.01 -2.70
CA SER A 29 17.92 5.23 -2.88
C SER A 29 18.42 5.33 -4.30
N PHE A 30 19.59 4.72 -4.56
CA PHE A 30 20.18 4.68 -5.89
C PHE A 30 19.82 3.42 -6.66
N PHE A 31 18.93 2.58 -6.10
CA PHE A 31 18.52 1.34 -6.73
C PHE A 31 17.02 1.32 -6.94
N SER A 32 16.59 0.62 -8.00
CA SER A 32 15.16 0.43 -8.23
C SER A 32 14.56 -0.43 -7.11
N ILE A 33 13.33 -0.14 -6.74
CA ILE A 33 12.61 -0.90 -5.74
C ILE A 33 11.38 -1.52 -6.39
N TYR A 34 11.28 -2.85 -6.32
CA TYR A 34 10.14 -3.57 -6.86
C TYR A 34 9.17 -3.89 -5.74
N LEU A 35 7.91 -3.57 -5.94
CA LEU A 35 6.86 -3.84 -4.97
C LEU A 35 5.78 -4.70 -5.61
N SER A 36 4.93 -5.28 -4.78
CA SER A 36 3.78 -6.04 -5.26
C SER A 36 2.57 -5.66 -4.43
N ILE A 37 1.52 -5.24 -5.10
CA ILE A 37 0.25 -4.94 -4.45
C ILE A 37 -0.78 -5.84 -5.12
N PRO A 38 -1.03 -7.03 -4.55
CA PRO A 38 -1.86 -8.04 -5.21
C PRO A 38 -3.22 -7.50 -5.61
N GLY A 39 -3.62 -7.81 -6.84
CA GLY A 39 -4.89 -7.38 -7.35
C GLY A 39 -4.91 -5.94 -7.84
N VAL A 40 -3.82 -5.21 -7.68
CA VAL A 40 -3.74 -3.80 -8.05
C VAL A 40 -2.63 -3.53 -9.06
N MET A 41 -1.39 -3.69 -8.64
CA MET A 41 -0.24 -3.38 -9.50
C MET A 41 1.05 -3.91 -8.88
N ASN A 42 2.09 -3.94 -9.69
CA ASN A 42 3.43 -4.29 -9.23
C ASN A 42 4.36 -3.13 -9.56
N PRO A 43 4.40 -2.13 -8.69
CA PRO A 43 5.19 -0.92 -8.99
C PRO A 43 6.68 -1.20 -9.04
N ASN A 44 7.36 -0.50 -9.93
CA ASN A 44 8.82 -0.50 -10.01
C ASN A 44 9.24 0.94 -9.77
N LEU A 45 9.77 1.20 -8.58
CA LEU A 45 10.16 2.56 -8.20
C LEU A 45 11.59 2.81 -8.66
N LEU A 46 11.74 3.73 -9.60
CA LEU A 46 13.05 4.06 -10.11
C LEU A 46 13.87 4.82 -9.07
N PRO A 47 15.21 4.79 -9.16
CA PRO A 47 16.03 5.50 -8.19
C PRO A 47 15.71 7.00 -8.14
N LYS A 48 15.72 7.55 -6.95
CA LYS A 48 15.51 8.99 -6.74
C LYS A 48 14.25 9.52 -7.42
N SER A 49 13.14 8.78 -7.29
CA SER A 49 11.92 9.15 -7.97
C SER A 49 10.71 9.05 -7.05
N ASN A 50 9.62 9.64 -7.52
CA ASN A 50 8.33 9.59 -6.85
C ASN A 50 7.33 8.89 -7.76
N SER A 51 6.44 8.11 -7.16
CA SER A 51 5.37 7.45 -7.90
C SER A 51 4.05 7.65 -7.16
N GLY A 52 3.07 8.20 -7.84
CA GLY A 52 1.75 8.40 -7.25
C GLY A 52 0.93 7.12 -7.35
N VAL A 53 0.25 6.77 -6.28
CA VAL A 53 -0.63 5.60 -6.25
C VAL A 53 -1.88 5.94 -5.48
N SER A 54 -2.94 5.19 -5.71
CA SER A 54 -4.17 5.30 -4.92
C SER A 54 -4.53 3.91 -4.44
N LEU A 55 -4.61 3.73 -3.15
CA LEU A 55 -4.87 2.43 -2.56
C LEU A 55 -6.03 2.49 -1.58
N ASP A 56 -6.71 1.37 -1.42
CA ASP A 56 -7.79 1.27 -0.45
C ASP A 56 -7.23 0.84 0.91
N ALA A 57 -7.90 1.25 1.95
CA ALA A 57 -7.54 0.82 3.29
C ALA A 57 -7.61 -0.71 3.34
N GLY A 58 -6.64 -1.30 3.99
CA GLY A 58 -6.58 -2.76 4.12
C GLY A 58 -5.73 -3.45 3.06
N GLN A 59 -5.36 -2.75 2.00
CA GLN A 59 -4.51 -3.36 0.99
C GLN A 59 -3.09 -3.54 1.51
N VAL A 60 -2.47 -4.64 1.14
CA VAL A 60 -1.14 -4.99 1.61
C VAL A 60 -0.13 -4.73 0.51
N VAL A 61 0.97 -4.09 0.87
CA VAL A 61 2.07 -3.84 -0.06
C VAL A 61 3.23 -4.74 0.34
N TYR A 62 3.74 -5.48 -0.63
CA TYR A 62 4.85 -6.41 -0.41
C TYR A 62 6.12 -5.86 -1.05
N PHE A 63 7.26 -6.26 -0.51
CA PHE A 63 8.55 -5.93 -1.09
C PHE A 63 9.37 -7.21 -1.21
N PHE A 64 10.54 -7.13 -1.85
CA PHE A 64 11.37 -8.29 -2.10
C PHE A 64 12.73 -8.09 -1.45
N PRO A 65 12.90 -8.52 -0.20
CA PRO A 65 14.15 -8.28 0.53
C PRO A 65 15.39 -8.91 -0.11
N ASN A 66 15.19 -9.99 -0.85
CA ASN A 66 16.31 -10.69 -1.50
C ASN A 66 16.28 -10.54 -3.02
N GLY A 67 15.62 -9.47 -3.50
CA GLY A 67 15.58 -9.21 -4.92
C GLY A 67 14.30 -9.67 -5.58
N LYS A 68 14.08 -9.18 -6.78
CA LYS A 68 12.86 -9.34 -7.53
C LYS A 68 12.40 -10.79 -7.70
N ASN A 69 13.33 -11.72 -7.78
CA ASN A 69 13.00 -13.12 -7.98
C ASN A 69 12.93 -13.92 -6.68
N GLY A 70 13.10 -13.28 -5.55
CA GLY A 70 13.01 -13.95 -4.27
C GLY A 70 11.60 -13.91 -3.72
N LYS A 71 11.46 -14.37 -2.49
CA LYS A 71 10.17 -14.31 -1.81
C LYS A 71 9.82 -12.89 -1.45
N LYS A 72 8.54 -12.59 -1.49
CA LYS A 72 8.08 -11.28 -1.07
C LYS A 72 7.67 -11.31 0.39
N GLU A 73 7.83 -10.18 1.07
CA GLU A 73 7.46 -10.00 2.46
C GLU A 73 6.54 -8.80 2.58
N ILE A 74 5.72 -8.79 3.61
CA ILE A 74 4.82 -7.66 3.83
C ILE A 74 5.63 -6.43 4.21
N LEU A 75 5.47 -5.36 3.47
CA LEU A 75 6.10 -4.10 3.79
C LEU A 75 5.20 -3.29 4.74
N PHE A 76 3.95 -3.11 4.36
CA PHE A 76 2.97 -2.46 5.22
C PHE A 76 1.56 -2.73 4.70
N THR A 77 0.58 -2.44 5.56
CA THR A 77 -0.82 -2.50 5.19
C THR A 77 -1.38 -1.08 5.25
N VAL A 78 -2.14 -0.71 4.23
CA VAL A 78 -2.70 0.64 4.17
C VAL A 78 -3.72 0.82 5.29
N SER A 79 -3.53 1.86 6.09
CA SER A 79 -4.41 2.15 7.21
C SER A 79 -5.51 3.13 6.80
N PRO A 80 -6.76 2.94 7.29
CA PRO A 80 -7.82 3.88 6.97
C PRO A 80 -7.61 5.26 7.61
N THR A 81 -6.65 5.36 8.54
CA THR A 81 -6.38 6.65 9.19
C THR A 81 -5.34 7.48 8.44
N TRP A 82 -4.77 6.95 7.38
CA TRP A 82 -3.75 7.69 6.63
C TRP A 82 -4.38 8.86 5.90
N LYS A 83 -3.67 9.97 5.89
CA LYS A 83 -4.14 11.17 5.20
C LYS A 83 -3.87 11.06 3.71
N ARG A 84 -4.72 11.73 2.94
CA ARG A 84 -4.53 11.81 1.50
C ARG A 84 -3.23 12.57 1.21
N ASP A 85 -2.62 12.22 0.10
CA ASP A 85 -1.41 12.89 -0.39
C ASP A 85 -0.19 12.75 0.53
N THR A 86 -0.18 11.72 1.35
CA THR A 86 0.97 11.41 2.19
C THR A 86 2.11 10.90 1.31
N ILE A 87 3.33 11.31 1.66
CA ILE A 87 4.52 10.81 0.97
C ILE A 87 5.16 9.76 1.85
N LEU A 88 5.29 8.54 1.31
CA LEU A 88 5.92 7.45 2.03
C LEU A 88 7.34 7.25 1.52
N GLN A 89 8.29 7.27 2.43
CA GLN A 89 9.70 7.04 2.10
C GLN A 89 9.93 5.55 2.03
N ILE A 90 9.67 4.96 0.88
CA ILE A 90 9.69 3.51 0.73
C ILE A 90 11.05 2.90 1.06
N ASP A 91 12.12 3.53 0.61
CA ASP A 91 13.46 3.01 0.90
C ASP A 91 13.75 2.99 2.41
N GLU A 92 13.25 3.98 3.15
CA GLU A 92 13.43 4.01 4.61
C GLU A 92 12.58 2.94 5.28
N ILE A 93 11.36 2.75 4.81
CA ILE A 93 10.49 1.72 5.36
C ILE A 93 11.09 0.34 5.16
N ILE A 94 11.63 0.09 3.97
CA ILE A 94 12.29 -1.18 3.67
C ILE A 94 13.49 -1.39 4.58
N LYS A 95 14.28 -0.36 4.79
CA LYS A 95 15.45 -0.44 5.66
C LYS A 95 15.05 -0.87 7.07
N THR A 96 13.98 -0.29 7.57
CA THR A 96 13.46 -0.62 8.90
C THR A 96 12.95 -2.06 8.95
N ARG A 97 12.21 -2.47 7.91
CA ARG A 97 11.69 -3.85 7.86
C ARG A 97 12.80 -4.88 7.80
N LYS A 98 13.82 -4.64 6.99
CA LYS A 98 14.93 -5.58 6.88
C LYS A 98 15.67 -5.71 8.20
N LYS A 99 15.79 -4.62 8.92
CA LYS A 99 16.43 -4.64 10.22
C LYS A 99 15.65 -5.52 11.19
N ASN A 100 14.32 -5.48 11.11
CA ASN A 100 13.47 -6.28 11.98
C ASN A 100 13.39 -7.74 11.55
N LEU A 101 13.64 -8.03 10.29
CA LEU A 101 13.62 -9.40 9.79
C LEU A 101 14.92 -10.13 10.09
N GLY A 102 15.99 -9.41 10.16
CA GLY A 102 17.29 -10.00 10.35
C GLY A 102 17.89 -9.76 11.66
#